data_040e7980f714522403913fc461cd780c
#
_entry.id   040e7980f714522403913fc461cd780c
#
_cell.length_a   1.000
_cell.length_b   1.000
_cell.length_c   1.000
_cell.angle_alpha   90.00
_cell.angle_beta   90.00
_cell.angle_gamma   90.00
#
_symmetry.space_group_name_H-M   'P 1'
#
loop_
_entity.id
_entity.type
_entity.pdbx_description
1 polymer ?
#
loop_
_entity_poly.entity_id
_entity_poly.type
_entity_poly.pdbx_seq_one_letter_code
_entity_poly.pdbx_strand_id
1 'polypeptide(L)'
;MTPHRLAPYSGMIPGWLAGGYSWEDCCIDFADLASRAGARLVEDSVVQMDARNRSFSCARGGSLVGDVASLNIGSTVFVPDDRANGASGPIVLPMRPLAELRTRTEASIVRLSARRSSHRATQIVAVGGGAAGFESLLAIRARCSRLGLKVRGALVAASDDILPGLARRAASLGRAQLRDLGLSVHAGSAVAAIGANGLSTKDGTPIDADLALWATGGVAHAWPREGGLAVDEQGFVRVDATLRSISHPWLHAVGDCAALDGHPVPKSGVVSVRMGPVLADNLHAVLSHRPLRAYRPQRFHLALLNCANGRAIAAWGPLAWEGASVWAWKNRIDRRFIARYMASPAKRA
;
A
#
# COMPACT_ATOMS: atom_id res chain seq x y z
N MET A 1 -18.01 1.80 -7.61
CA MET A 1 -17.65 3.17 -7.19
C MET A 1 -16.20 3.20 -6.76
N THR A 2 -15.47 4.28 -7.04
CA THR A 2 -14.09 4.54 -6.63
C THR A 2 -13.83 6.04 -6.71
N PRO A 3 -13.02 6.64 -5.80
CA PRO A 3 -12.69 8.07 -5.87
C PRO A 3 -11.78 8.43 -7.06
N HIS A 4 -11.10 7.45 -7.64
CA HIS A 4 -10.13 7.68 -8.71
C HIS A 4 -10.34 6.69 -9.85
N ARG A 5 -10.29 7.21 -11.08
CA ARG A 5 -10.36 6.41 -12.30
C ARG A 5 -9.17 5.45 -12.44
N LEU A 6 -7.97 5.91 -12.07
CA LEU A 6 -6.73 5.12 -12.18
C LEU A 6 -6.40 4.47 -10.84
N ALA A 7 -6.24 3.16 -10.84
CA ALA A 7 -5.85 2.37 -9.68
C ALA A 7 -4.39 1.91 -9.80
N PRO A 8 -3.46 2.49 -9.02
CA PRO A 8 -2.07 2.09 -9.08
C PRO A 8 -1.86 0.70 -8.47
N TYR A 9 -1.12 -0.14 -9.17
CA TYR A 9 -0.73 -1.47 -8.72
C TYR A 9 0.46 -1.38 -7.75
N SER A 10 0.24 -1.73 -6.50
CA SER A 10 1.22 -1.59 -5.41
C SER A 10 2.57 -2.28 -5.70
N GLY A 11 2.58 -3.41 -6.43
CA GLY A 11 3.80 -4.14 -6.79
C GLY A 11 4.76 -3.34 -7.67
N MET A 12 4.25 -2.39 -8.48
CA MET A 12 5.05 -1.54 -9.37
C MET A 12 5.43 -0.20 -8.77
N ILE A 13 4.78 0.23 -7.68
CA ILE A 13 5.04 1.53 -7.06
C ILE A 13 6.51 1.76 -6.70
N PRO A 14 7.26 0.82 -6.11
CA PRO A 14 8.68 1.04 -5.85
C PRO A 14 9.50 1.29 -7.12
N GLY A 15 9.14 0.62 -8.22
CA GLY A 15 9.77 0.83 -9.53
C GLY A 15 9.46 2.21 -10.12
N TRP A 16 8.22 2.68 -9.99
CA TRP A 16 7.84 4.04 -10.37
C TRP A 16 8.51 5.11 -9.50
N LEU A 17 8.49 4.96 -8.18
CA LEU A 17 9.20 5.86 -7.27
C LEU A 17 10.69 5.96 -7.62
N ALA A 18 11.30 4.85 -7.98
CA ALA A 18 12.66 4.79 -8.48
C ALA A 18 12.82 5.32 -9.92
N GLY A 19 11.73 5.66 -10.64
CA GLY A 19 11.72 6.16 -12.02
C GLY A 19 12.03 5.12 -13.09
N GLY A 20 11.81 3.85 -12.79
CA GLY A 20 11.93 2.74 -13.74
C GLY A 20 10.66 2.47 -14.56
N TYR A 21 9.52 3.02 -14.13
CA TYR A 21 8.24 2.96 -14.82
C TYR A 21 7.61 4.35 -14.90
N SER A 22 6.77 4.59 -15.90
CA SER A 22 5.83 5.70 -15.88
C SER A 22 4.71 5.42 -14.87
N TRP A 23 3.96 6.45 -14.47
CA TRP A 23 2.79 6.25 -13.59
C TRP A 23 1.72 5.44 -14.31
N GLU A 24 1.52 5.72 -15.57
CA GLU A 24 0.54 5.09 -16.44
C GLU A 24 0.81 3.59 -16.60
N ASP A 25 2.09 3.18 -16.68
CA ASP A 25 2.50 1.77 -16.70
C ASP A 25 2.10 1.02 -15.43
N CYS A 26 1.93 1.73 -14.33
CA CYS A 26 1.61 1.16 -13.03
C CYS A 26 0.11 1.13 -12.72
N CYS A 27 -0.74 1.74 -13.58
CA CYS A 27 -2.14 1.96 -13.28
C CYS A 27 -3.08 1.05 -14.08
N ILE A 28 -4.16 0.62 -13.43
CA ILE A 28 -5.31 -0.04 -14.04
C ILE A 28 -6.38 1.02 -14.25
N ASP A 29 -6.90 1.17 -15.48
CA ASP A 29 -7.99 2.10 -15.80
C ASP A 29 -9.34 1.46 -15.49
N PHE A 30 -9.99 1.91 -14.43
CA PHE A 30 -11.31 1.42 -14.05
C PHE A 30 -12.42 1.84 -14.99
N ALA A 31 -12.26 2.94 -15.75
CA ALA A 31 -13.23 3.31 -16.76
C ALA A 31 -13.23 2.35 -17.95
N ASP A 32 -12.03 1.94 -18.40
CA ASP A 32 -11.89 0.91 -19.43
C ASP A 32 -12.43 -0.44 -18.95
N LEU A 33 -12.12 -0.84 -17.71
CA LEU A 33 -12.64 -2.08 -17.14
C LEU A 33 -14.18 -2.08 -17.03
N ALA A 34 -14.75 -0.98 -16.52
CA ALA A 34 -16.20 -0.85 -16.38
C ALA A 34 -16.90 -0.88 -17.74
N SER A 35 -16.37 -0.16 -18.73
CA SER A 35 -16.89 -0.18 -20.11
C SER A 35 -16.89 -1.58 -20.71
N ARG A 36 -15.79 -2.32 -20.57
CA ARG A 36 -15.68 -3.70 -21.07
C ARG A 36 -16.61 -4.69 -20.36
N ALA A 37 -16.89 -4.43 -19.09
CA ALA A 37 -17.79 -5.24 -18.28
C ALA A 37 -19.27 -4.84 -18.41
N GLY A 38 -19.62 -3.81 -19.18
CA GLY A 38 -20.98 -3.26 -19.22
C GLY A 38 -21.45 -2.66 -17.88
N ALA A 39 -20.51 -2.25 -17.04
CA ALA A 39 -20.75 -1.73 -15.70
C ALA A 39 -20.66 -0.19 -15.67
N ARG A 40 -21.45 0.44 -14.80
CA ARG A 40 -21.36 1.87 -14.57
C ARG A 40 -20.25 2.20 -13.59
N LEU A 41 -19.26 2.98 -14.00
CA LEU A 41 -18.29 3.59 -13.10
C LEU A 41 -18.92 4.83 -12.43
N VAL A 42 -18.80 4.90 -11.10
CA VAL A 42 -19.13 6.10 -10.32
C VAL A 42 -17.83 6.58 -9.68
N GLU A 43 -17.34 7.74 -10.15
CA GLU A 43 -16.11 8.36 -9.61
C GLU A 43 -16.47 9.23 -8.42
N ASP A 44 -16.63 8.60 -7.25
CA ASP A 44 -16.94 9.24 -5.97
C ASP A 44 -16.42 8.39 -4.81
N SER A 45 -16.42 8.96 -3.62
CA SER A 45 -16.06 8.29 -2.36
C SER A 45 -17.28 7.96 -1.53
N VAL A 46 -17.29 6.80 -0.89
CA VAL A 46 -18.22 6.50 0.21
C VAL A 46 -17.71 7.23 1.45
N VAL A 47 -18.58 8.01 2.06
CA VAL A 47 -18.31 8.72 3.32
C VAL A 47 -19.05 8.13 4.51
N GLN A 48 -20.16 7.43 4.25
CA GLN A 48 -20.99 6.77 5.26
C GLN A 48 -21.72 5.59 4.63
N MET A 49 -22.09 4.63 5.44
CA MET A 49 -23.03 3.57 5.06
C MET A 49 -24.07 3.33 6.13
N ASP A 50 -25.19 2.76 5.72
CA ASP A 50 -26.17 2.14 6.58
C ASP A 50 -26.32 0.67 6.16
N ALA A 51 -25.78 -0.22 6.99
CA ALA A 51 -25.76 -1.64 6.67
C ALA A 51 -27.15 -2.29 6.71
N ARG A 52 -28.09 -1.75 7.50
CA ARG A 52 -29.48 -2.24 7.58
C ARG A 52 -30.26 -1.92 6.31
N ASN A 53 -30.10 -0.69 5.81
CA ASN A 53 -30.78 -0.20 4.61
C ASN A 53 -29.99 -0.47 3.31
N ARG A 54 -28.83 -1.15 3.39
CA ARG A 54 -27.95 -1.50 2.26
C ARG A 54 -27.55 -0.28 1.44
N SER A 55 -27.36 0.87 2.08
CA SER A 55 -27.11 2.15 1.42
C SER A 55 -25.73 2.70 1.74
N PHE A 56 -25.18 3.43 0.77
CA PHE A 56 -23.89 4.09 0.85
C PHE A 56 -24.04 5.55 0.46
N SER A 57 -23.71 6.46 1.36
CA SER A 57 -23.72 7.90 1.10
C SER A 57 -22.43 8.30 0.40
N CYS A 58 -22.55 9.15 -0.62
CA CYS A 58 -21.46 9.60 -1.48
C CYS A 58 -20.96 10.99 -1.09
N ALA A 59 -19.69 11.26 -1.23
CA ALA A 59 -19.08 12.55 -0.85
C ALA A 59 -19.61 13.72 -1.67
N ARG A 60 -19.97 13.52 -2.94
CA ARG A 60 -20.55 14.54 -3.83
C ARG A 60 -22.07 14.65 -3.73
N GLY A 61 -22.66 13.96 -2.77
CA GLY A 61 -24.10 13.87 -2.56
C GLY A 61 -24.73 12.64 -3.23
N GLY A 62 -25.95 12.34 -2.80
CA GLY A 62 -26.67 11.15 -3.23
C GLY A 62 -26.27 9.88 -2.48
N SER A 63 -26.95 8.80 -2.81
CA SER A 63 -26.72 7.49 -2.21
C SER A 63 -26.79 6.38 -3.25
N LEU A 64 -26.12 5.27 -2.97
CA LEU A 64 -26.22 4.02 -3.71
C LEU A 64 -26.85 2.96 -2.82
N VAL A 65 -27.78 2.20 -3.39
CA VAL A 65 -28.41 1.04 -2.75
C VAL A 65 -28.12 -0.17 -3.62
N GLY A 66 -27.94 -1.33 -3.02
CA GLY A 66 -27.67 -2.55 -3.77
C GLY A 66 -28.10 -3.81 -3.04
N ASP A 67 -28.51 -4.83 -3.79
CA ASP A 67 -28.85 -6.15 -3.26
C ASP A 67 -27.63 -6.90 -2.75
N VAL A 68 -26.48 -6.69 -3.42
CA VAL A 68 -25.18 -7.25 -3.06
C VAL A 68 -24.11 -6.16 -3.23
N ALA A 69 -23.20 -6.08 -2.27
CA ALA A 69 -22.04 -5.18 -2.35
C ALA A 69 -20.74 -5.87 -2.00
N SER A 70 -19.64 -5.32 -2.51
CA SER A 70 -18.30 -5.72 -2.10
C SER A 70 -17.45 -4.50 -1.78
N LEU A 71 -16.68 -4.57 -0.68
CA LEU A 71 -15.72 -3.57 -0.26
C LEU A 71 -14.31 -4.03 -0.60
N ASN A 72 -13.58 -3.21 -1.34
CA ASN A 72 -12.13 -3.34 -1.57
C ASN A 72 -11.50 -1.96 -1.42
N ILE A 73 -11.78 -1.31 -0.30
CA ILE A 73 -11.42 0.07 0.01
C ILE A 73 -10.00 0.22 0.53
N GLY A 74 -9.28 -0.90 0.71
CA GLY A 74 -7.93 -0.91 1.24
C GLY A 74 -7.86 -0.46 2.70
N SER A 75 -6.77 0.20 3.06
CA SER A 75 -6.52 0.80 4.37
C SER A 75 -5.86 2.15 4.20
N THR A 76 -6.00 3.00 5.21
CA THR A 76 -5.29 4.28 5.32
C THR A 76 -4.02 4.13 6.16
N VAL A 77 -3.38 5.23 6.50
CA VAL A 77 -2.23 5.29 7.42
C VAL A 77 -2.47 6.41 8.43
N PHE A 78 -2.15 6.14 9.68
CA PHE A 78 -2.13 7.19 10.70
C PHE A 78 -0.80 7.93 10.62
N VAL A 79 -0.87 9.23 10.42
CA VAL A 79 0.27 10.15 10.54
C VAL A 79 0.01 11.05 11.74
N PRO A 80 0.95 11.16 12.70
CA PRO A 80 0.82 12.14 13.78
C PRO A 80 0.65 13.54 13.22
N ASP A 81 -0.06 14.42 13.95
CA ASP A 81 -0.28 15.79 13.51
C ASP A 81 1.06 16.55 13.46
N ASP A 82 1.40 17.02 12.26
CA ASP A 82 2.63 17.80 12.00
C ASP A 82 2.38 19.31 11.92
N ARG A 83 1.11 19.76 12.06
CA ARG A 83 0.74 21.18 11.90
C ARG A 83 1.43 22.10 12.87
N ALA A 84 1.82 21.60 14.05
CA ALA A 84 2.57 22.36 15.04
C ALA A 84 3.97 22.78 14.57
N ASN A 85 4.53 22.12 13.54
CA ASN A 85 5.90 22.34 13.06
C ASN A 85 5.99 23.32 11.88
N GLY A 86 4.86 23.79 11.36
CA GLY A 86 4.80 24.80 10.28
C GLY A 86 5.56 24.40 9.01
N ALA A 87 6.08 25.39 8.30
CA ALA A 87 6.84 25.18 7.07
C ALA A 87 8.28 24.67 7.30
N SER A 88 8.78 24.70 8.53
CA SER A 88 10.17 24.35 8.86
C SER A 88 10.41 22.87 9.13
N GLY A 89 9.37 22.11 9.47
CA GLY A 89 9.47 20.68 9.75
C GLY A 89 9.78 19.81 8.52
N PRO A 90 10.00 18.49 8.74
CA PRO A 90 10.20 17.55 7.63
C PRO A 90 9.00 17.52 6.70
N ILE A 91 9.25 17.25 5.44
CA ILE A 91 8.18 16.95 4.48
C ILE A 91 7.66 15.55 4.80
N VAL A 92 6.39 15.41 5.15
CA VAL A 92 5.80 14.10 5.41
C VAL A 92 5.12 13.59 4.14
N LEU A 93 5.52 12.40 3.69
CA LEU A 93 4.95 11.71 2.54
C LEU A 93 4.29 10.40 2.98
N PRO A 94 2.97 10.41 3.22
CA PRO A 94 2.23 9.19 3.48
C PRO A 94 2.22 8.28 2.25
N MET A 95 2.54 6.99 2.45
CA MET A 95 2.56 6.01 1.37
C MET A 95 1.17 5.47 1.03
N ARG A 96 0.14 5.83 1.78
CA ARG A 96 -1.27 5.51 1.55
C ARG A 96 -2.14 6.77 1.65
N PRO A 97 -3.30 6.84 0.96
CA PRO A 97 -3.75 5.94 -0.12
C PRO A 97 -2.88 6.06 -1.38
N LEU A 98 -2.73 4.95 -2.12
CA LEU A 98 -1.84 4.89 -3.28
C LEU A 98 -2.28 5.79 -4.44
N ALA A 99 -3.57 6.00 -4.61
CA ALA A 99 -4.11 6.79 -5.71
C ALA A 99 -3.63 8.25 -5.71
N GLU A 100 -3.35 8.81 -4.53
CA GLU A 100 -2.84 10.18 -4.37
C GLU A 100 -1.31 10.26 -4.30
N LEU A 101 -0.63 9.10 -4.31
CA LEU A 101 0.81 9.03 -4.07
C LEU A 101 1.62 9.79 -5.12
N ARG A 102 1.18 9.81 -6.38
CA ARG A 102 1.84 10.57 -7.46
C ARG A 102 1.91 12.05 -7.11
N THR A 103 0.77 12.67 -6.89
CA THR A 103 0.67 14.12 -6.59
C THR A 103 1.48 14.49 -5.35
N ARG A 104 1.35 13.68 -4.28
CA ARG A 104 2.10 13.90 -3.04
C ARG A 104 3.61 13.73 -3.23
N THR A 105 4.05 12.73 -3.99
CA THR A 105 5.47 12.50 -4.26
C THR A 105 6.07 13.63 -5.09
N GLU A 106 5.40 14.05 -6.16
CA GLU A 106 5.86 15.15 -7.01
C GLU A 106 5.98 16.45 -6.23
N ALA A 107 4.97 16.81 -5.44
CA ALA A 107 5.00 17.98 -4.57
C ALA A 107 6.13 17.89 -3.52
N SER A 108 6.34 16.70 -2.93
CA SER A 108 7.40 16.48 -1.95
C SER A 108 8.80 16.64 -2.56
N ILE A 109 9.03 16.12 -3.76
CA ILE A 109 10.31 16.25 -4.47
C ILE A 109 10.59 17.71 -4.85
N VAL A 110 9.58 18.46 -5.32
CA VAL A 110 9.72 19.90 -5.61
C VAL A 110 10.13 20.67 -4.36
N ARG A 111 9.40 20.47 -3.24
CA ARG A 111 9.71 21.11 -1.95
C ARG A 111 11.10 20.73 -1.44
N LEU A 112 11.49 19.45 -1.55
CA LEU A 112 12.78 18.96 -1.14
C LEU A 112 13.91 19.59 -1.97
N SER A 113 13.72 19.70 -3.28
CA SER A 113 14.69 20.34 -4.18
C SER A 113 14.85 21.84 -3.90
N ALA A 114 13.76 22.55 -3.53
CA ALA A 114 13.82 23.94 -3.14
C ALA A 114 14.57 24.18 -1.81
N ARG A 115 14.60 23.19 -0.90
CA ARG A 115 15.35 23.22 0.36
C ARG A 115 16.81 22.76 0.21
N ARG A 116 17.25 22.45 -1.00
CA ARG A 116 18.58 21.91 -1.29
C ARG A 116 19.68 22.82 -0.75
N SER A 117 20.60 22.22 0.03
CA SER A 117 21.87 22.83 0.43
C SER A 117 23.03 22.15 -0.29
N SER A 118 24.00 22.94 -0.77
CA SER A 118 25.23 22.39 -1.37
C SER A 118 26.14 21.73 -0.32
N HIS A 119 25.97 22.09 0.94
CA HIS A 119 26.86 21.70 2.03
C HIS A 119 26.34 20.55 2.89
N ARG A 120 25.06 20.22 2.81
CA ARG A 120 24.43 19.18 3.64
C ARG A 120 23.73 18.10 2.80
N ALA A 121 23.91 16.85 3.20
CA ALA A 121 23.15 15.75 2.61
C ALA A 121 21.68 15.82 3.04
N THR A 122 20.78 15.56 2.10
CA THR A 122 19.35 15.44 2.37
C THR A 122 19.06 14.19 3.20
N GLN A 123 18.37 14.37 4.33
CA GLN A 123 17.99 13.28 5.23
C GLN A 123 16.62 12.71 4.86
N ILE A 124 16.59 11.46 4.41
CA ILE A 124 15.34 10.75 4.06
C ILE A 124 15.13 9.62 5.05
N VAL A 125 14.03 9.67 5.77
CA VAL A 125 13.68 8.65 6.77
C VAL A 125 12.42 7.92 6.34
N ALA A 126 12.47 6.58 6.31
CA ALA A 126 11.25 5.78 6.17
C ALA A 126 10.79 5.32 7.56
N VAL A 127 9.55 5.64 7.90
CA VAL A 127 8.89 5.22 9.13
C VAL A 127 8.02 4.01 8.83
N GLY A 128 8.47 2.84 9.32
CA GLY A 128 7.85 1.54 9.07
C GLY A 128 8.83 0.54 8.46
N GLY A 129 9.23 -0.47 9.23
CA GLY A 129 10.23 -1.48 8.86
C GLY A 129 9.74 -2.55 7.89
N GLY A 130 8.49 -2.51 7.43
CA GLY A 130 7.92 -3.47 6.47
C GLY A 130 8.41 -3.27 5.04
N ALA A 131 7.92 -4.12 4.12
CA ALA A 131 8.26 -4.08 2.70
C ALA A 131 8.06 -2.69 2.08
N ALA A 132 6.94 -2.02 2.37
CA ALA A 132 6.65 -0.69 1.83
C ALA A 132 7.68 0.36 2.24
N GLY A 133 8.08 0.41 3.52
CA GLY A 133 9.09 1.35 4.00
C GLY A 133 10.47 1.06 3.42
N PHE A 134 10.88 -0.22 3.40
CA PHE A 134 12.13 -0.65 2.80
C PHE A 134 12.24 -0.27 1.33
N GLU A 135 11.27 -0.68 0.51
CA GLU A 135 11.28 -0.41 -0.93
C GLU A 135 11.16 1.09 -1.24
N SER A 136 10.33 1.83 -0.50
CA SER A 136 10.12 3.26 -0.72
C SER A 136 11.38 4.07 -0.39
N LEU A 137 12.08 3.74 0.70
CA LEU A 137 13.35 4.38 1.06
C LEU A 137 14.38 4.23 -0.05
N LEU A 138 14.60 3.00 -0.53
CA LEU A 138 15.54 2.72 -1.59
C LEU A 138 15.15 3.42 -2.89
N ALA A 139 13.88 3.41 -3.24
CA ALA A 139 13.35 4.01 -4.46
C ALA A 139 13.46 5.54 -4.46
N ILE A 140 13.04 6.22 -3.39
CA ILE A 140 13.14 7.68 -3.27
C ILE A 140 14.60 8.12 -3.20
N ARG A 141 15.46 7.38 -2.48
CA ARG A 141 16.90 7.63 -2.49
C ARG A 141 17.46 7.59 -3.92
N ALA A 142 17.14 6.54 -4.69
CA ALA A 142 17.60 6.41 -6.07
C ALA A 142 17.09 7.57 -6.96
N ARG A 143 15.84 7.99 -6.79
CA ARG A 143 15.25 9.13 -7.50
C ARG A 143 15.95 10.44 -7.14
N CYS A 144 16.14 10.72 -5.86
CA CYS A 144 16.83 11.93 -5.38
C CYS A 144 18.29 11.97 -5.84
N SER A 145 18.99 10.84 -5.83
CA SER A 145 20.38 10.76 -6.32
C SER A 145 20.48 11.10 -7.81
N ARG A 146 19.50 10.68 -8.64
CA ARG A 146 19.46 11.06 -10.07
C ARG A 146 19.16 12.56 -10.29
N LEU A 147 18.50 13.20 -9.33
CA LEU A 147 18.30 14.66 -9.33
C LEU A 147 19.51 15.42 -8.76
N GLY A 148 20.64 14.73 -8.50
CA GLY A 148 21.87 15.32 -7.99
C GLY A 148 21.85 15.67 -6.52
N LEU A 149 20.88 15.11 -5.74
CA LEU A 149 20.84 15.29 -4.30
C LEU A 149 21.77 14.26 -3.64
N LYS A 150 22.65 14.72 -2.73
CA LYS A 150 23.35 13.83 -1.81
C LYS A 150 22.37 13.36 -0.74
N VAL A 151 22.13 12.05 -0.65
CA VAL A 151 21.15 11.46 0.26
C VAL A 151 21.83 10.66 1.35
N ARG A 152 21.44 10.89 2.58
CA ARG A 152 21.58 10.02 3.74
C ARG A 152 20.21 9.71 4.30
N GLY A 153 20.11 8.81 5.24
CA GLY A 153 18.84 8.56 5.92
C GLY A 153 18.78 7.23 6.63
N ALA A 154 17.57 6.90 7.06
CA ALA A 154 17.33 5.75 7.92
C ALA A 154 16.01 5.04 7.59
N LEU A 155 15.96 3.76 7.93
CA LEU A 155 14.73 2.98 8.09
C LEU A 155 14.46 2.83 9.58
N VAL A 156 13.31 3.32 10.04
CA VAL A 156 12.87 3.23 11.44
C VAL A 156 11.78 2.18 11.56
N ALA A 157 12.01 1.17 12.37
CA ALA A 157 11.10 0.05 12.58
C ALA A 157 10.70 -0.04 14.06
N ALA A 158 9.40 -0.13 14.34
CA ALA A 158 8.91 -0.39 15.69
C ALA A 158 9.17 -1.83 16.15
N SER A 159 9.31 -2.77 15.21
CA SER A 159 9.69 -4.16 15.45
C SER A 159 11.21 -4.30 15.67
N ASP A 160 11.61 -5.39 16.34
CA ASP A 160 13.02 -5.70 16.65
C ASP A 160 13.89 -5.90 15.39
N ASP A 161 13.27 -6.12 14.24
CA ASP A 161 13.97 -6.22 12.95
C ASP A 161 13.14 -5.61 11.81
N ILE A 162 13.81 -5.39 10.67
CA ILE A 162 13.16 -4.99 9.42
C ILE A 162 12.51 -6.18 8.73
N LEU A 163 11.56 -5.90 7.81
CA LEU A 163 10.84 -6.91 7.03
C LEU A 163 10.16 -7.97 7.91
N PRO A 164 9.42 -7.56 8.97
CA PRO A 164 8.76 -8.50 9.85
C PRO A 164 7.81 -9.43 9.07
N GLY A 165 7.74 -10.69 9.48
CA GLY A 165 6.93 -11.71 8.81
C GLY A 165 7.58 -12.37 7.59
N LEU A 166 8.77 -11.91 7.16
CA LEU A 166 9.60 -12.59 6.16
C LEU A 166 10.70 -13.42 6.82
N ALA A 167 11.37 -14.25 6.01
CA ALA A 167 12.53 -15.03 6.47
C ALA A 167 13.62 -14.13 7.07
N ARG A 168 14.27 -14.56 8.15
CA ARG A 168 15.41 -13.83 8.75
C ARG A 168 16.49 -13.48 7.73
N ARG A 169 16.74 -14.37 6.75
CA ARG A 169 17.65 -14.11 5.65
C ARG A 169 17.23 -12.92 4.80
N ALA A 170 15.92 -12.68 4.61
CA ALA A 170 15.44 -11.51 3.86
C ALA A 170 15.76 -10.21 4.62
N ALA A 171 15.57 -10.18 5.93
CA ALA A 171 15.97 -9.05 6.78
C ALA A 171 17.49 -8.81 6.71
N SER A 172 18.28 -9.88 6.78
CA SER A 172 19.74 -9.82 6.67
C SER A 172 20.20 -9.24 5.31
N LEU A 173 19.61 -9.71 4.20
CA LEU A 173 19.86 -9.17 2.86
C LEU A 173 19.42 -7.70 2.75
N GLY A 174 18.25 -7.36 3.31
CA GLY A 174 17.74 -5.98 3.36
C GLY A 174 18.67 -5.05 4.14
N ARG A 175 19.18 -5.47 5.31
CA ARG A 175 20.16 -4.69 6.08
C ARG A 175 21.48 -4.51 5.31
N ALA A 176 21.93 -5.51 4.58
CA ALA A 176 23.10 -5.40 3.72
C ALA A 176 22.87 -4.33 2.63
N GLN A 177 21.74 -4.38 1.93
CA GLN A 177 21.38 -3.37 0.92
C GLN A 177 21.35 -1.94 1.49
N LEU A 178 20.78 -1.75 2.68
CA LEU A 178 20.73 -0.43 3.33
C LEU A 178 22.14 0.03 3.71
N ARG A 179 22.94 -0.82 4.35
CA ARG A 179 24.32 -0.52 4.76
C ARG A 179 25.20 -0.15 3.56
N ASP A 180 25.14 -0.91 2.48
CA ASP A 180 25.94 -0.69 1.27
C ASP A 180 25.62 0.66 0.59
N LEU A 181 24.42 1.19 0.87
CA LEU A 181 23.97 2.50 0.42
C LEU A 181 24.17 3.62 1.46
N GLY A 182 24.82 3.33 2.59
CA GLY A 182 25.04 4.29 3.67
C GLY A 182 23.77 4.73 4.41
N LEU A 183 22.74 3.85 4.42
CA LEU A 183 21.49 4.07 5.13
C LEU A 183 21.50 3.31 6.46
N SER A 184 21.09 3.97 7.55
CA SER A 184 21.01 3.35 8.88
C SER A 184 19.68 2.64 9.11
N VAL A 185 19.67 1.77 10.13
CA VAL A 185 18.45 1.07 10.58
C VAL A 185 18.30 1.30 12.08
N HIS A 186 17.15 1.81 12.48
CA HIS A 186 16.71 1.93 13.87
C HIS A 186 15.57 0.95 14.09
N ALA A 187 15.90 -0.25 14.56
CA ALA A 187 14.92 -1.28 14.91
C ALA A 187 14.58 -1.22 16.41
N GLY A 188 13.41 -1.72 16.80
CA GLY A 188 12.87 -1.58 18.15
C GLY A 188 12.44 -0.15 18.50
N SER A 189 12.41 0.76 17.53
CA SER A 189 12.22 2.19 17.71
C SER A 189 10.92 2.65 17.03
N ALA A 190 9.88 2.90 17.81
CA ALA A 190 8.64 3.47 17.27
C ALA A 190 8.73 5.00 17.25
N VAL A 191 8.44 5.63 16.11
CA VAL A 191 8.30 7.08 16.02
C VAL A 191 7.06 7.52 16.81
N ALA A 192 7.24 8.50 17.68
CA ALA A 192 6.20 9.05 18.53
C ALA A 192 5.71 10.43 18.06
N ALA A 193 6.61 11.28 17.54
CA ALA A 193 6.25 12.63 17.12
C ALA A 193 7.08 13.10 15.93
N ILE A 194 6.55 14.14 15.27
CA ILE A 194 7.20 14.91 14.21
C ILE A 194 7.57 16.26 14.80
N GLY A 195 8.85 16.61 14.79
CA GLY A 195 9.40 17.85 15.31
C GLY A 195 9.89 18.80 14.20
N ALA A 196 10.38 19.96 14.58
CA ALA A 196 10.86 20.99 13.63
C ALA A 196 12.04 20.54 12.78
N ASN A 197 12.92 19.67 13.29
CA ASN A 197 14.14 19.23 12.59
C ASN A 197 14.11 17.77 12.18
N GLY A 198 13.02 17.05 12.43
CA GLY A 198 12.95 15.61 12.16
C GLY A 198 11.88 14.90 12.98
N LEU A 199 12.20 13.70 13.39
CA LEU A 199 11.31 12.80 14.11
C LEU A 199 11.86 12.51 15.50
N SER A 200 11.01 12.13 16.44
CA SER A 200 11.42 11.56 17.72
C SER A 200 10.77 10.20 17.94
N THR A 201 11.54 9.29 18.49
CA THR A 201 11.07 7.96 18.87
C THR A 201 10.43 7.98 20.26
N LYS A 202 9.75 6.89 20.64
CA LYS A 202 9.08 6.78 21.96
C LYS A 202 10.06 6.89 23.15
N ASP A 203 11.31 6.49 22.96
CA ASP A 203 12.39 6.61 23.95
C ASP A 203 13.08 8.00 23.94
N GLY A 204 12.58 8.95 23.13
CA GLY A 204 13.08 10.31 23.04
C GLY A 204 14.26 10.50 22.08
N THR A 205 14.72 9.45 21.39
CA THR A 205 15.84 9.58 20.46
C THR A 205 15.45 10.44 19.26
N PRO A 206 16.18 11.54 18.94
CA PRO A 206 15.93 12.36 17.78
C PRO A 206 16.48 11.70 16.52
N ILE A 207 15.75 11.87 15.39
CA ILE A 207 16.15 11.39 14.06
C ILE A 207 15.97 12.54 13.08
N ASP A 208 17.07 13.09 12.58
CA ASP A 208 17.03 14.16 11.58
C ASP A 208 16.33 13.71 10.30
N ALA A 209 15.40 14.53 9.81
CA ALA A 209 14.68 14.24 8.58
C ALA A 209 14.32 15.53 7.83
N ASP A 210 14.63 15.54 6.52
CA ASP A 210 14.10 16.54 5.58
C ASP A 210 12.83 15.99 4.89
N LEU A 211 12.78 14.66 4.70
CA LEU A 211 11.65 13.92 4.15
C LEU A 211 11.38 12.66 4.98
N ALA A 212 10.18 12.52 5.48
CA ALA A 212 9.68 11.34 6.19
C ALA A 212 8.70 10.57 5.31
N LEU A 213 9.10 9.38 4.85
CA LEU A 213 8.22 8.45 4.12
C LEU A 213 7.40 7.67 5.15
N TRP A 214 6.10 7.92 5.21
CA TRP A 214 5.25 7.32 6.23
C TRP A 214 4.64 6.03 5.72
N ALA A 215 5.24 4.88 6.06
CA ALA A 215 4.91 3.54 5.60
C ALA A 215 4.58 2.58 6.76
N THR A 216 3.94 3.10 7.80
CA THR A 216 3.48 2.31 8.95
C THR A 216 2.35 1.35 8.57
N GLY A 217 1.95 0.49 9.50
CA GLY A 217 0.85 -0.44 9.30
C GLY A 217 -0.44 0.24 8.84
N GLY A 218 -1.25 -0.50 8.09
CA GLY A 218 -2.54 0.01 7.64
C GLY A 218 -3.51 0.24 8.79
N VAL A 219 -4.28 1.32 8.72
CA VAL A 219 -5.37 1.67 9.63
C VAL A 219 -6.69 1.51 8.89
N ALA A 220 -7.69 0.91 9.52
CA ALA A 220 -9.00 0.74 8.93
C ALA A 220 -9.74 2.08 8.77
N HIS A 221 -10.60 2.17 7.76
CA HIS A 221 -11.56 3.27 7.66
C HIS A 221 -12.62 3.14 8.77
N ALA A 222 -13.07 4.25 9.35
CA ALA A 222 -14.02 4.25 10.46
C ALA A 222 -15.47 3.94 10.00
N TRP A 223 -15.86 4.42 8.81
CA TRP A 223 -17.24 4.36 8.33
C TRP A 223 -17.86 2.95 8.20
N PRO A 224 -17.09 1.83 7.96
CA PRO A 224 -17.72 0.50 8.00
C PRO A 224 -18.23 0.11 9.40
N ARG A 225 -17.46 0.42 10.45
CA ARG A 225 -17.86 0.21 11.86
C ARG A 225 -19.05 1.09 12.21
N GLU A 226 -18.97 2.38 11.90
CA GLU A 226 -20.02 3.37 12.17
C GLU A 226 -21.32 3.03 11.42
N GLY A 227 -21.22 2.43 10.24
CA GLY A 227 -22.32 1.95 9.43
C GLY A 227 -22.94 0.62 9.87
N GLY A 228 -22.45 0.02 10.96
CA GLY A 228 -23.04 -1.18 11.58
C GLY A 228 -22.41 -2.51 11.14
N LEU A 229 -21.30 -2.52 10.39
CA LEU A 229 -20.59 -3.77 10.10
C LEU A 229 -19.82 -4.28 11.33
N ALA A 230 -19.81 -5.60 11.52
CA ALA A 230 -18.90 -6.22 12.46
C ALA A 230 -17.45 -6.06 11.99
N VAL A 231 -16.60 -5.55 12.88
CA VAL A 231 -15.18 -5.33 12.63
C VAL A 231 -14.34 -5.98 13.73
N ASP A 232 -13.06 -6.22 13.43
CA ASP A 232 -12.09 -6.68 14.43
C ASP A 232 -11.65 -5.53 15.37
N GLU A 233 -10.76 -5.83 16.31
CA GLU A 233 -10.23 -4.83 17.27
C GLU A 233 -9.53 -3.66 16.58
N GLN A 234 -8.95 -3.90 15.40
CA GLN A 234 -8.25 -2.90 14.59
C GLN A 234 -9.18 -2.12 13.64
N GLY A 235 -10.48 -2.47 13.58
CA GLY A 235 -11.50 -1.80 12.78
C GLY A 235 -11.70 -2.37 11.37
N PHE A 236 -11.03 -3.46 11.01
CA PHE A 236 -11.21 -4.11 9.70
C PHE A 236 -12.49 -4.96 9.68
N VAL A 237 -13.18 -4.98 8.52
CA VAL A 237 -14.45 -5.71 8.36
C VAL A 237 -14.25 -7.20 8.53
N ARG A 238 -14.92 -7.81 9.51
CA ARG A 238 -14.87 -9.26 9.72
C ARG A 238 -15.64 -10.00 8.65
N VAL A 239 -14.97 -10.96 8.02
CA VAL A 239 -15.54 -11.81 6.97
C VAL A 239 -15.33 -13.28 7.27
N ASP A 240 -16.29 -14.12 6.86
CA ASP A 240 -16.15 -15.57 6.92
C ASP A 240 -15.20 -16.10 5.82
N ALA A 241 -15.01 -17.41 5.76
CA ALA A 241 -14.17 -18.05 4.76
C ALA A 241 -14.66 -17.80 3.31
N THR A 242 -15.90 -17.41 3.09
CA THR A 242 -16.45 -17.06 1.77
C THR A 242 -16.27 -15.59 1.43
N LEU A 243 -15.52 -14.84 2.24
CA LEU A 243 -15.30 -13.39 2.13
C LEU A 243 -16.56 -12.55 2.33
N ARG A 244 -17.58 -13.13 2.92
CA ARG A 244 -18.86 -12.50 3.25
C ARG A 244 -18.81 -11.93 4.66
N SER A 245 -19.36 -10.72 4.86
CA SER A 245 -19.47 -10.12 6.18
C SER A 245 -20.22 -11.04 7.14
N ILE A 246 -19.65 -11.24 8.35
CA ILE A 246 -20.29 -12.09 9.37
C ILE A 246 -21.57 -11.46 9.95
N SER A 247 -21.75 -10.14 9.83
CA SER A 247 -22.92 -9.44 10.34
C SER A 247 -23.99 -9.16 9.27
N HIS A 248 -23.58 -9.02 8.00
CA HIS A 248 -24.49 -8.63 6.91
C HIS A 248 -24.22 -9.46 5.65
N PRO A 249 -25.01 -10.54 5.42
CA PRO A 249 -24.76 -11.51 4.34
C PRO A 249 -24.79 -10.96 2.91
N TRP A 250 -25.38 -9.79 2.69
CA TRP A 250 -25.43 -9.10 1.39
C TRP A 250 -24.11 -8.41 1.01
N LEU A 251 -23.16 -8.28 1.98
CA LEU A 251 -21.91 -7.57 1.81
C LEU A 251 -20.72 -8.50 1.90
N HIS A 252 -19.78 -8.32 0.99
CA HIS A 252 -18.46 -8.97 0.98
C HIS A 252 -17.36 -7.94 1.21
N ALA A 253 -16.24 -8.35 1.79
CA ALA A 253 -15.05 -7.50 1.87
C ALA A 253 -13.78 -8.29 1.57
N VAL A 254 -12.81 -7.65 0.88
CA VAL A 254 -11.56 -8.26 0.47
C VAL A 254 -10.39 -7.29 0.56
N GLY A 255 -9.18 -7.81 0.51
CA GLY A 255 -7.95 -7.02 0.57
C GLY A 255 -7.71 -6.45 1.96
N ASP A 256 -7.02 -5.29 2.02
CA ASP A 256 -6.55 -4.75 3.30
C ASP A 256 -7.69 -4.33 4.24
N CYS A 257 -8.90 -4.04 3.74
CA CYS A 257 -10.05 -3.68 4.58
C CYS A 257 -10.74 -4.88 5.26
N ALA A 258 -10.43 -6.11 4.85
CA ALA A 258 -11.07 -7.31 5.37
C ALA A 258 -10.21 -8.01 6.45
N ALA A 259 -10.85 -8.51 7.50
CA ALA A 259 -10.28 -9.42 8.50
C ALA A 259 -10.95 -10.79 8.38
N LEU A 260 -10.20 -11.79 7.92
CA LEU A 260 -10.70 -13.16 7.77
C LEU A 260 -10.86 -13.81 9.14
N ASP A 261 -12.07 -14.19 9.47
CA ASP A 261 -12.41 -14.73 10.79
C ASP A 261 -11.68 -16.06 11.04
N GLY A 262 -11.04 -16.21 12.22
CA GLY A 262 -10.26 -17.38 12.57
C GLY A 262 -8.93 -17.58 11.84
N HIS A 263 -8.59 -16.71 10.85
CA HIS A 263 -7.38 -16.84 10.06
C HIS A 263 -6.73 -15.48 9.78
N PRO A 264 -5.85 -14.97 10.68
CA PRO A 264 -5.17 -13.72 10.43
C PRO A 264 -4.30 -13.82 9.17
N VAL A 265 -4.53 -12.91 8.22
CA VAL A 265 -3.78 -12.81 6.96
C VAL A 265 -3.06 -11.45 6.88
N PRO A 266 -1.84 -11.41 6.30
CA PRO A 266 -1.13 -10.16 6.12
C PRO A 266 -1.92 -9.17 5.24
N LYS A 267 -1.93 -7.88 5.60
CA LYS A 267 -2.45 -6.80 4.76
C LYS A 267 -1.46 -6.52 3.63
N SER A 268 -1.59 -7.26 2.53
CA SER A 268 -0.64 -7.20 1.42
C SER A 268 -1.33 -7.38 0.06
N GLY A 269 -0.74 -6.76 -0.98
CA GLY A 269 -1.25 -6.88 -2.35
C GLY A 269 -1.35 -8.33 -2.85
N VAL A 270 -0.45 -9.21 -2.42
CA VAL A 270 -0.49 -10.64 -2.80
C VAL A 270 -1.75 -11.31 -2.26
N VAL A 271 -2.12 -11.06 -1.01
CA VAL A 271 -3.35 -11.58 -0.40
C VAL A 271 -4.57 -11.01 -1.12
N SER A 272 -4.60 -9.67 -1.31
CA SER A 272 -5.72 -8.98 -1.98
C SER A 272 -5.98 -9.52 -3.39
N VAL A 273 -4.92 -9.70 -4.20
CA VAL A 273 -5.03 -10.24 -5.57
C VAL A 273 -5.57 -11.68 -5.58
N ARG A 274 -5.26 -12.49 -4.56
CA ARG A 274 -5.76 -13.87 -4.46
C ARG A 274 -7.19 -14.00 -3.95
N MET A 275 -7.65 -13.02 -3.19
CA MET A 275 -9.07 -12.94 -2.80
C MET A 275 -9.97 -12.58 -3.97
N GLY A 276 -9.48 -11.80 -4.94
CA GLY A 276 -10.26 -11.29 -6.07
C GLY A 276 -11.04 -12.36 -6.85
N PRO A 277 -10.42 -13.44 -7.35
CA PRO A 277 -11.13 -14.52 -8.07
C PRO A 277 -12.21 -15.20 -7.20
N VAL A 278 -11.92 -15.45 -5.92
CA VAL A 278 -12.91 -16.06 -5.01
C VAL A 278 -14.09 -15.11 -4.77
N LEU A 279 -13.82 -13.82 -4.62
CA LEU A 279 -14.88 -12.80 -4.52
C LEU A 279 -15.75 -12.79 -5.77
N ALA A 280 -15.14 -12.79 -6.97
CA ALA A 280 -15.89 -12.78 -8.23
C ALA A 280 -16.79 -14.02 -8.38
N ASP A 281 -16.25 -15.22 -8.08
CA ASP A 281 -17.02 -16.48 -8.07
C ASP A 281 -18.18 -16.39 -7.07
N ASN A 282 -17.95 -15.83 -5.87
CA ASN A 282 -18.95 -15.75 -4.82
C ASN A 282 -20.04 -14.71 -5.13
N LEU A 283 -19.70 -13.54 -5.66
CA LEU A 283 -20.70 -12.57 -6.11
C LEU A 283 -21.62 -13.17 -7.18
N HIS A 284 -21.05 -13.89 -8.16
CA HIS A 284 -21.84 -14.60 -9.16
C HIS A 284 -22.70 -15.72 -8.53
N ALA A 285 -22.16 -16.47 -7.57
CA ALA A 285 -22.88 -17.53 -6.88
C ALA A 285 -24.07 -16.98 -6.07
N VAL A 286 -23.91 -15.83 -5.35
CA VAL A 286 -25.00 -15.17 -4.64
C VAL A 286 -26.13 -14.80 -5.59
N LEU A 287 -25.83 -14.14 -6.70
CA LEU A 287 -26.80 -13.71 -7.70
C LEU A 287 -27.49 -14.88 -8.43
N SER A 288 -26.86 -16.06 -8.44
CA SER A 288 -27.37 -17.29 -9.08
C SER A 288 -27.90 -18.31 -8.07
N HIS A 289 -28.02 -17.94 -6.78
CA HIS A 289 -28.45 -18.83 -5.69
C HIS A 289 -27.67 -20.14 -5.60
N ARG A 290 -26.34 -20.07 -5.83
CA ARG A 290 -25.42 -21.22 -5.75
C ARG A 290 -24.59 -21.22 -4.47
N PRO A 291 -24.06 -22.37 -4.05
CA PRO A 291 -23.13 -22.45 -2.92
C PRO A 291 -21.88 -21.57 -3.10
N LEU A 292 -21.43 -20.95 -2.02
CA LEU A 292 -20.26 -20.10 -2.01
C LEU A 292 -18.97 -20.93 -1.87
N ARG A 293 -17.91 -20.41 -2.46
CA ARG A 293 -16.57 -20.99 -2.40
C ARG A 293 -15.77 -20.38 -1.23
N ALA A 294 -15.09 -21.21 -0.45
CA ALA A 294 -14.21 -20.75 0.59
C ALA A 294 -12.85 -20.26 0.02
N TYR A 295 -12.39 -19.10 0.47
CA TYR A 295 -11.02 -18.65 0.32
C TYR A 295 -10.14 -19.43 1.29
N ARG A 296 -9.04 -19.98 0.80
CA ARG A 296 -8.03 -20.69 1.61
C ARG A 296 -6.73 -19.90 1.55
N PRO A 297 -6.32 -19.27 2.68
CA PRO A 297 -5.05 -18.56 2.76
C PRO A 297 -3.88 -19.48 2.44
N GLN A 298 -2.88 -18.96 1.75
CA GLN A 298 -1.65 -19.70 1.51
C GLN A 298 -0.79 -19.70 2.78
N ARG A 299 -0.14 -20.82 3.04
CA ARG A 299 0.83 -20.95 4.13
C ARG A 299 2.04 -20.02 3.95
N PHE A 300 2.52 -19.87 2.71
CA PHE A 300 3.63 -19.00 2.38
C PHE A 300 3.28 -18.10 1.20
N HIS A 301 3.67 -16.84 1.29
CA HIS A 301 3.54 -15.86 0.22
C HIS A 301 4.90 -15.56 -0.37
N LEU A 302 5.00 -15.51 -1.70
CA LEU A 302 6.19 -15.00 -2.37
C LEU A 302 6.20 -13.48 -2.23
N ALA A 303 7.23 -12.94 -1.58
CA ALA A 303 7.54 -11.51 -1.58
C ALA A 303 8.71 -11.25 -2.51
N LEU A 304 8.59 -10.24 -3.38
CA LEU A 304 9.63 -9.79 -4.29
C LEU A 304 9.85 -8.29 -4.03
N LEU A 305 10.94 -7.96 -3.34
CA LEU A 305 11.24 -6.60 -2.88
C LEU A 305 12.24 -5.93 -3.81
N ASN A 306 11.88 -4.78 -4.36
CA ASN A 306 12.72 -4.00 -5.26
C ASN A 306 13.80 -3.25 -4.48
N CYS A 307 15.07 -3.45 -4.82
CA CYS A 307 16.20 -2.74 -4.22
C CYS A 307 16.57 -1.42 -4.94
N ALA A 308 15.84 -1.03 -5.98
CA ALA A 308 16.04 0.20 -6.77
C ALA A 308 17.42 0.36 -7.41
N ASN A 309 18.19 -0.73 -7.54
CA ASN A 309 19.54 -0.80 -8.12
C ASN A 309 19.69 -1.91 -9.19
N GLY A 310 18.58 -2.32 -9.81
CA GLY A 310 18.57 -3.44 -10.76
C GLY A 310 18.57 -4.83 -10.09
N ARG A 311 18.44 -4.89 -8.78
CA ARG A 311 18.34 -6.13 -7.98
C ARG A 311 17.04 -6.16 -7.21
N ALA A 312 16.62 -7.34 -6.78
CA ALA A 312 15.50 -7.53 -5.88
C ALA A 312 15.79 -8.67 -4.90
N ILE A 313 15.12 -8.65 -3.75
CA ILE A 313 15.14 -9.74 -2.78
C ILE A 313 13.86 -10.54 -2.97
N ALA A 314 14.00 -11.87 -3.14
CA ALA A 314 12.90 -12.81 -3.06
C ALA A 314 12.85 -13.43 -1.66
N ALA A 315 11.65 -13.58 -1.10
CA ALA A 315 11.40 -14.33 0.12
C ALA A 315 10.18 -15.25 -0.05
N TRP A 316 10.33 -16.52 0.32
CA TRP A 316 9.26 -17.51 0.27
C TRP A 316 9.40 -18.51 1.41
N GLY A 317 8.48 -18.46 2.35
CA GLY A 317 8.59 -19.24 3.59
C GLY A 317 9.92 -18.94 4.30
N PRO A 318 10.73 -19.96 4.63
CA PRO A 318 12.03 -19.77 5.28
C PRO A 318 13.15 -19.34 4.34
N LEU A 319 12.92 -19.34 3.02
CA LEU A 319 13.93 -19.08 2.02
C LEU A 319 13.97 -17.60 1.64
N ALA A 320 15.20 -17.08 1.41
CA ALA A 320 15.37 -15.78 0.78
C ALA A 320 16.69 -15.74 0.00
N TRP A 321 16.66 -15.04 -1.15
CA TRP A 321 17.83 -14.79 -2.01
C TRP A 321 17.64 -13.46 -2.74
N GLU A 322 18.72 -12.95 -3.32
CA GLU A 322 18.68 -11.68 -4.05
C GLU A 322 19.44 -11.79 -5.37
N GLY A 323 19.15 -10.88 -6.27
CA GLY A 323 19.88 -10.78 -7.53
C GLY A 323 19.19 -9.99 -8.61
N ALA A 324 19.90 -9.78 -9.73
CA ALA A 324 19.35 -9.18 -10.94
C ALA A 324 18.28 -10.10 -11.60
N SER A 325 18.49 -11.42 -11.53
CA SER A 325 17.52 -12.40 -12.00
C SER A 325 16.20 -12.33 -11.24
N VAL A 326 16.24 -12.07 -9.92
CA VAL A 326 15.04 -11.85 -9.09
C VAL A 326 14.33 -10.57 -9.53
N TRP A 327 15.07 -9.51 -9.82
CA TRP A 327 14.51 -8.28 -10.38
C TRP A 327 13.83 -8.53 -11.74
N ALA A 328 14.49 -9.22 -12.65
CA ALA A 328 13.91 -9.56 -13.95
C ALA A 328 12.63 -10.40 -13.80
N TRP A 329 12.63 -11.36 -12.86
CA TRP A 329 11.45 -12.17 -12.54
C TRP A 329 10.31 -11.32 -11.96
N LYS A 330 10.59 -10.43 -10.98
CA LYS A 330 9.62 -9.48 -10.43
C LYS A 330 9.02 -8.62 -11.55
N ASN A 331 9.85 -7.97 -12.35
CA ASN A 331 9.42 -7.11 -13.44
C ASN A 331 8.51 -7.86 -14.44
N ARG A 332 8.83 -9.12 -14.77
CA ARG A 332 7.99 -9.95 -15.65
C ARG A 332 6.62 -10.25 -15.03
N ILE A 333 6.58 -10.58 -13.72
CA ILE A 333 5.33 -10.84 -13.01
C ILE A 333 4.46 -9.59 -13.00
N ASP A 334 5.02 -8.44 -12.60
CA ASP A 334 4.30 -7.18 -12.48
C ASP A 334 3.73 -6.72 -13.83
N ARG A 335 4.54 -6.73 -14.89
CA ARG A 335 4.08 -6.38 -16.25
C ARG A 335 3.00 -7.32 -16.77
N ARG A 336 3.12 -8.64 -16.50
CA ARG A 336 2.08 -9.60 -16.88
C ARG A 336 0.79 -9.39 -16.09
N PHE A 337 0.89 -8.96 -14.83
CA PHE A 337 -0.29 -8.65 -14.04
C PHE A 337 -1.04 -7.46 -14.62
N ILE A 338 -0.37 -6.34 -14.86
CA ILE A 338 -1.00 -5.15 -15.46
C ILE A 338 -1.56 -5.45 -16.85
N ALA A 339 -0.84 -6.17 -17.69
CA ALA A 339 -1.28 -6.50 -19.06
C ALA A 339 -2.62 -7.23 -19.11
N ARG A 340 -3.03 -7.95 -18.05
CA ARG A 340 -4.36 -8.61 -17.97
C ARG A 340 -5.51 -7.60 -17.94
N TYR A 341 -5.25 -6.39 -17.44
CA TYR A 341 -6.26 -5.36 -17.26
C TYR A 341 -6.22 -4.28 -18.35
N MET A 342 -5.18 -4.27 -19.17
CA MET A 342 -5.11 -3.37 -20.31
C MET A 342 -6.00 -3.83 -21.46
N ALA A 343 -6.60 -2.90 -22.20
CA ALA A 343 -7.31 -3.22 -23.42
C ALA A 343 -6.37 -3.86 -24.44
N SER A 344 -6.86 -4.89 -25.16
CA SER A 344 -6.08 -5.50 -26.24
C SER A 344 -5.79 -4.43 -27.32
N PRO A 345 -4.57 -4.35 -27.90
CA PRO A 345 -4.22 -3.33 -28.89
C PRO A 345 -5.19 -3.27 -30.09
N ALA A 346 -5.86 -4.37 -30.40
CA ALA A 346 -6.81 -4.48 -31.51
C ALA A 346 -8.13 -3.71 -31.34
N LYS A 347 -8.37 -3.05 -30.19
CA LYS A 347 -9.59 -2.27 -29.91
C LYS A 347 -9.34 -0.77 -29.72
N ARG A 348 -8.16 -0.27 -30.09
CA ARG A 348 -7.80 1.16 -30.03
C ARG A 348 -7.83 1.83 -31.40
N ALA A 349 -8.52 1.25 -32.38
CA ALA A 349 -8.76 1.86 -33.72
C ALA A 349 -10.14 2.50 -33.79
#